data_5e831ea91291229895d29e9567917bf0
#
_entry.id   5e831ea91291229895d29e9567917bf0
#
_cell.length_a   1.000
_cell.length_b   1.000
_cell.length_c   1.000
_cell.angle_alpha   90.00
_cell.angle_beta   90.00
_cell.angle_gamma   90.00
#
_symmetry.space_group_name_H-M   'P 1'
#
loop_
_entity.id
_entity.type
_entity.pdbx_description
1 polymer ?
#
loop_
_entity_poly.entity_id
_entity_poly.type
_entity_poly.pdbx_seq_one_letter_code
_entity_poly.pdbx_strand_id
1 'polypeptide(L)'
;KNFLKKNGVKKGDRIVLYLPMIWQLPVVMLACARIGAVHTVVFGGFSAEALADRMLACGAKKMVTTNGYWRSGQKINAKANADKACMLCANAGLTIDDVFVVDRMVDFEVPYITYRDTALSKELMLDEISDYCPAEKMDAEDPLFIMYTSGSTGSPKGTLHTTAGYMVYTYTTFKYIFDYKEDDIFFC
;
A
#
# COMPACT_ATOMS: atom_id res chain seq x y z
N LYS A 1 2.66 1.36 -11.66
CA LYS A 1 3.50 2.56 -11.62
C LYS A 1 2.89 3.71 -12.44
N ASN A 2 2.74 3.61 -13.77
CA ASN A 2 2.16 4.69 -14.58
C ASN A 2 0.70 4.98 -14.25
N PHE A 3 -0.08 3.98 -13.85
CA PHE A 3 -1.42 4.16 -13.30
C PHE A 3 -1.41 5.13 -12.09
N LEU A 4 -0.52 4.94 -11.14
CA LEU A 4 -0.40 5.83 -9.97
C LEU A 4 -0.05 7.26 -10.39
N LYS A 5 0.90 7.43 -11.34
CA LYS A 5 1.26 8.75 -11.89
C LYS A 5 0.09 9.41 -12.61
N LYS A 6 -0.67 8.65 -13.43
CA LYS A 6 -1.89 9.14 -14.11
C LYS A 6 -2.93 9.66 -13.10
N ASN A 7 -3.00 9.04 -11.92
CA ASN A 7 -3.88 9.46 -10.81
C ASN A 7 -3.18 10.43 -9.84
N GLY A 8 -2.22 11.19 -10.32
CA GLY A 8 -1.61 12.31 -9.61
C GLY A 8 -0.67 11.95 -8.46
N VAL A 9 -0.24 10.68 -8.33
CA VAL A 9 0.75 10.28 -7.34
C VAL A 9 2.12 10.82 -7.71
N LYS A 10 2.78 11.48 -6.77
CA LYS A 10 4.10 12.10 -6.91
C LYS A 10 5.09 11.54 -5.89
N LYS A 11 6.39 11.82 -6.11
CA LYS A 11 7.46 11.57 -5.13
C LYS A 11 7.08 12.18 -3.78
N GLY A 12 7.22 11.41 -2.71
CA GLY A 12 6.91 11.81 -1.34
C GLY A 12 5.44 11.65 -0.92
N ASP A 13 4.53 11.36 -1.84
CA ASP A 13 3.14 11.05 -1.47
C ASP A 13 3.06 9.76 -0.66
N ARG A 14 2.22 9.76 0.40
CA ARG A 14 1.98 8.57 1.22
C ARG A 14 0.75 7.81 0.69
N ILE A 15 0.92 6.50 0.50
CA ILE A 15 -0.14 5.61 0.03
C ILE A 15 -0.30 4.46 1.03
N VAL A 16 -1.51 4.24 1.50
CA VAL A 16 -1.85 3.10 2.35
C VAL A 16 -2.23 1.91 1.48
N LEU A 17 -1.64 0.75 1.79
CA LEU A 17 -1.95 -0.52 1.13
C LEU A 17 -2.71 -1.41 2.12
N TYR A 18 -4.05 -1.35 2.06
CA TYR A 18 -4.95 -2.18 2.86
C TYR A 18 -5.39 -3.39 2.04
N LEU A 19 -4.49 -4.36 1.94
CA LEU A 19 -4.66 -5.55 1.10
C LEU A 19 -4.37 -6.84 1.89
N PRO A 20 -5.04 -7.95 1.55
CA PRO A 20 -4.60 -9.27 1.99
C PRO A 20 -3.31 -9.66 1.25
N MET A 21 -2.75 -10.84 1.60
CA MET A 21 -1.55 -11.38 0.92
C MET A 21 -1.90 -11.87 -0.48
N ILE A 22 -1.95 -10.94 -1.43
CA ILE A 22 -2.21 -11.14 -2.85
C ILE A 22 -1.07 -10.56 -3.68
N TRP A 23 -0.86 -11.07 -4.90
CA TRP A 23 0.26 -10.64 -5.75
C TRP A 23 0.27 -9.13 -6.07
N GLN A 24 -0.90 -8.49 -6.02
CA GLN A 24 -1.01 -7.04 -6.22
C GLN A 24 -0.31 -6.24 -5.11
N LEU A 25 -0.23 -6.78 -3.89
CA LEU A 25 0.41 -6.09 -2.77
C LEU A 25 1.90 -5.78 -3.07
N PRO A 26 2.78 -6.77 -3.33
CA PRO A 26 4.18 -6.48 -3.66
C PRO A 26 4.33 -5.68 -4.97
N VAL A 27 3.45 -5.86 -5.93
CA VAL A 27 3.48 -5.06 -7.18
C VAL A 27 3.23 -3.59 -6.89
N VAL A 28 2.27 -3.24 -6.02
CA VAL A 28 2.01 -1.83 -5.66
C VAL A 28 3.13 -1.28 -4.77
N MET A 29 3.67 -2.06 -3.83
CA MET A 29 4.85 -1.67 -3.04
C MET A 29 6.02 -1.26 -3.94
N LEU A 30 6.38 -2.12 -4.91
CA LEU A 30 7.45 -1.86 -5.87
C LEU A 30 7.12 -0.71 -6.84
N ALA A 31 5.83 -0.55 -7.19
CA ALA A 31 5.40 0.58 -8.00
C ALA A 31 5.57 1.92 -7.26
N CYS A 32 5.24 1.97 -5.95
CA CYS A 32 5.47 3.13 -5.11
C CYS A 32 6.97 3.46 -5.02
N ALA A 33 7.81 2.46 -4.69
CA ALA A 33 9.26 2.64 -4.63
C ALA A 33 9.83 3.19 -5.94
N ARG A 34 9.35 2.69 -7.10
CA ARG A 34 9.84 3.11 -8.41
C ARG A 34 9.52 4.55 -8.76
N ILE A 35 8.45 5.13 -8.23
CA ILE A 35 8.03 6.52 -8.49
C ILE A 35 8.34 7.46 -7.31
N GLY A 36 9.05 6.97 -6.29
CA GLY A 36 9.40 7.74 -5.10
C GLY A 36 8.23 8.02 -4.15
N ALA A 37 7.11 7.31 -4.27
CA ALA A 37 6.00 7.39 -3.33
C ALA A 37 6.27 6.53 -2.10
N VAL A 38 5.86 7.01 -0.92
CA VAL A 38 6.05 6.34 0.36
C VAL A 38 4.85 5.44 0.62
N HIS A 39 5.05 4.13 0.73
CA HIS A 39 3.93 3.23 1.03
C HIS A 39 3.92 2.83 2.51
N THR A 40 2.74 2.47 3.01
CA THR A 40 2.57 1.78 4.28
C THR A 40 1.59 0.63 4.12
N VAL A 41 2.02 -0.57 4.49
CA VAL A 41 1.19 -1.76 4.44
C VAL A 41 0.39 -1.87 5.73
N VAL A 42 -0.92 -1.98 5.59
CA VAL A 42 -1.83 -2.24 6.70
C VAL A 42 -2.45 -3.63 6.50
N PHE A 43 -2.29 -4.48 7.51
CA PHE A 43 -2.79 -5.85 7.45
C PHE A 43 -4.31 -5.87 7.21
N GLY A 44 -4.75 -6.59 6.18
CA GLY A 44 -6.14 -6.65 5.77
C GLY A 44 -7.12 -7.13 6.85
N GLY A 45 -6.62 -7.80 7.89
CA GLY A 45 -7.44 -8.22 9.04
C GLY A 45 -7.66 -7.14 10.10
N PHE A 46 -7.08 -5.95 9.95
CA PHE A 46 -7.34 -4.85 10.91
C PHE A 46 -8.70 -4.21 10.70
N SER A 47 -9.24 -3.64 11.79
CA SER A 47 -10.50 -2.91 11.76
C SER A 47 -10.39 -1.58 11.02
N ALA A 48 -11.53 -0.98 10.71
CA ALA A 48 -11.57 0.35 10.09
C ALA A 48 -10.92 1.43 10.96
N GLU A 49 -11.06 1.34 12.28
CA GLU A 49 -10.43 2.24 13.25
C GLU A 49 -8.90 2.11 13.18
N ALA A 50 -8.38 0.88 13.25
CA ALA A 50 -6.95 0.63 13.17
C ALA A 50 -6.33 1.05 11.81
N LEU A 51 -7.10 1.00 10.74
CA LEU A 51 -6.73 1.53 9.42
C LEU A 51 -6.71 3.06 9.44
N ALA A 52 -7.77 3.70 9.96
CA ALA A 52 -7.88 5.15 10.05
C ALA A 52 -6.76 5.77 10.89
N ASP A 53 -6.41 5.16 12.03
CA ASP A 53 -5.32 5.62 12.90
C ASP A 53 -3.99 5.72 12.13
N ARG A 54 -3.69 4.72 11.26
CA ARG A 54 -2.47 4.72 10.46
C ARG A 54 -2.50 5.74 9.33
N MET A 55 -3.66 5.91 8.71
CA MET A 55 -3.86 6.93 7.67
C MET A 55 -3.69 8.33 8.25
N LEU A 56 -4.28 8.62 9.40
CA LEU A 56 -4.14 9.88 10.12
C LEU A 56 -2.69 10.12 10.54
N ALA A 57 -2.03 9.10 11.11
CA ALA A 57 -0.66 9.21 11.60
C ALA A 57 0.35 9.54 10.49
N CYS A 58 0.17 9.03 9.27
CA CYS A 58 1.06 9.36 8.15
C CYS A 58 0.51 10.46 7.21
N GLY A 59 -0.72 10.92 7.42
CA GLY A 59 -1.36 11.90 6.55
C GLY A 59 -1.58 11.39 5.12
N ALA A 60 -1.80 10.08 4.95
CA ALA A 60 -2.03 9.49 3.64
C ALA A 60 -3.40 9.88 3.10
N LYS A 61 -3.43 10.40 1.88
CA LYS A 61 -4.67 10.79 1.18
C LYS A 61 -5.07 9.80 0.09
N LYS A 62 -4.28 8.76 -0.12
CA LYS A 62 -4.52 7.74 -1.14
C LYS A 62 -4.42 6.35 -0.54
N MET A 63 -5.27 5.44 -1.01
CA MET A 63 -5.30 4.07 -0.52
C MET A 63 -5.48 3.09 -1.67
N VAL A 64 -4.85 1.92 -1.56
CA VAL A 64 -5.15 0.74 -2.38
C VAL A 64 -5.80 -0.31 -1.50
N THR A 65 -6.95 -0.81 -1.92
CA THR A 65 -7.69 -1.87 -1.21
C THR A 65 -8.26 -2.89 -2.19
N THR A 66 -9.04 -3.84 -1.70
CA THR A 66 -9.79 -4.80 -2.54
C THR A 66 -11.27 -4.76 -2.18
N ASN A 67 -12.12 -5.22 -3.11
CA ASN A 67 -13.55 -5.39 -2.80
C ASN A 67 -13.75 -6.34 -1.63
N GLY A 68 -13.09 -7.50 -1.63
CA GLY A 68 -13.16 -8.48 -0.55
C GLY A 68 -12.14 -9.60 -0.70
N TYR A 69 -12.08 -10.47 0.30
CA TYR A 69 -11.23 -11.66 0.30
C TYR A 69 -11.78 -12.72 1.27
N TRP A 70 -11.27 -13.95 1.11
CA TRP A 70 -11.59 -15.04 2.02
C TRP A 70 -10.60 -15.11 3.18
N ARG A 71 -11.09 -15.28 4.40
CA ARG A 71 -10.30 -15.54 5.60
C ARG A 71 -11.01 -16.53 6.51
N SER A 72 -10.35 -17.61 6.86
CA SER A 72 -10.91 -18.67 7.73
C SER A 72 -12.31 -19.12 7.29
N GLY A 73 -12.51 -19.31 5.98
CA GLY A 73 -13.80 -19.73 5.41
C GLY A 73 -14.89 -18.63 5.33
N GLN A 74 -14.57 -17.40 5.74
CA GLN A 74 -15.52 -16.28 5.70
C GLN A 74 -15.15 -15.27 4.62
N LYS A 75 -16.15 -14.68 3.98
CA LYS A 75 -16.00 -13.54 3.08
C LYS A 75 -15.82 -12.26 3.92
N ILE A 76 -14.71 -11.57 3.70
CA ILE A 76 -14.43 -10.28 4.36
C ILE A 76 -14.66 -9.16 3.35
N ASN A 77 -15.50 -8.20 3.71
CA ASN A 77 -15.71 -6.99 2.92
C ASN A 77 -14.65 -5.95 3.26
N ALA A 78 -13.52 -5.98 2.54
CA ALA A 78 -12.42 -5.04 2.77
C ALA A 78 -12.80 -3.61 2.38
N LYS A 79 -13.62 -3.46 1.32
CA LYS A 79 -14.07 -2.14 0.85
C LYS A 79 -14.95 -1.44 1.89
N ALA A 80 -15.85 -2.16 2.57
CA ALA A 80 -16.65 -1.56 3.63
C ALA A 80 -15.80 -1.05 4.80
N ASN A 81 -14.77 -1.81 5.20
CA ASN A 81 -13.81 -1.34 6.21
C ASN A 81 -13.02 -0.11 5.73
N ALA A 82 -12.60 -0.11 4.47
CA ALA A 82 -11.91 1.03 3.86
C ALA A 82 -12.79 2.28 3.83
N ASP A 83 -14.07 2.15 3.46
CA ASP A 83 -15.02 3.27 3.45
C ASP A 83 -15.26 3.83 4.83
N LYS A 84 -15.44 2.95 5.83
CA LYS A 84 -15.57 3.37 7.24
C LYS A 84 -14.29 4.09 7.73
N ALA A 85 -13.11 3.60 7.36
CA ALA A 85 -11.85 4.28 7.70
C ALA A 85 -11.74 5.66 7.05
N CYS A 86 -12.13 5.80 5.78
CA CYS A 86 -12.18 7.10 5.11
C CYS A 86 -13.13 8.09 5.81
N MET A 87 -14.29 7.62 6.27
CA MET A 87 -15.24 8.43 7.04
C MET A 87 -14.63 8.89 8.37
N LEU A 88 -13.96 7.98 9.09
CA LEU A 88 -13.28 8.32 10.35
C LEU A 88 -12.15 9.34 10.12
N CYS A 89 -11.38 9.19 9.05
CA CYS A 89 -10.37 10.17 8.66
C CYS A 89 -10.98 11.54 8.37
N ALA A 90 -12.07 11.59 7.60
CA ALA A 90 -12.77 12.82 7.27
C ALA A 90 -13.30 13.55 8.52
N ASN A 91 -13.86 12.81 9.48
CA ASN A 91 -14.31 13.36 10.77
C ASN A 91 -13.15 13.93 11.59
N ALA A 92 -11.92 13.42 11.39
CA ALA A 92 -10.70 13.94 12.03
C ALA A 92 -9.97 15.00 11.18
N GLY A 93 -10.58 15.49 10.08
CA GLY A 93 -10.04 16.54 9.24
C GLY A 93 -9.10 16.08 8.12
N LEU A 94 -8.98 14.77 7.86
CA LEU A 94 -8.19 14.22 6.76
C LEU A 94 -9.11 13.66 5.66
N THR A 95 -9.24 14.37 4.55
CA THR A 95 -9.96 13.88 3.37
C THR A 95 -9.10 12.90 2.58
N ILE A 96 -9.69 11.78 2.17
CA ILE A 96 -9.05 10.79 1.31
C ILE A 96 -9.46 11.09 -0.13
N ASP A 97 -8.48 11.38 -0.96
CA ASP A 97 -8.70 11.83 -2.34
C ASP A 97 -8.99 10.66 -3.27
N ASP A 98 -8.24 9.54 -3.15
CA ASP A 98 -8.35 8.39 -4.04
C ASP A 98 -8.33 7.05 -3.28
N VAL A 99 -9.21 6.15 -3.68
CA VAL A 99 -9.23 4.75 -3.27
C VAL A 99 -9.20 3.85 -4.51
N PHE A 100 -8.09 3.18 -4.71
CA PHE A 100 -7.90 2.24 -5.82
C PHE A 100 -8.32 0.84 -5.37
N VAL A 101 -9.31 0.28 -6.04
CA VAL A 101 -9.95 -0.98 -5.62
C VAL A 101 -9.55 -2.10 -6.56
N VAL A 102 -8.96 -3.17 -6.01
CA VAL A 102 -8.70 -4.42 -6.73
C VAL A 102 -9.95 -5.30 -6.66
N ASP A 103 -10.56 -5.60 -7.78
CA ASP A 103 -11.68 -6.53 -7.88
C ASP A 103 -11.16 -7.98 -7.81
N ARG A 104 -10.91 -8.46 -6.58
CA ARG A 104 -10.41 -9.81 -6.32
C ARG A 104 -11.51 -10.87 -6.36
N MET A 105 -12.68 -10.55 -5.83
CA MET A 105 -13.80 -11.46 -5.76
C MET A 105 -14.82 -11.10 -6.85
N VAL A 106 -14.94 -11.96 -7.88
CA VAL A 106 -15.78 -11.70 -9.07
C VAL A 106 -17.25 -11.53 -8.72
N ASP A 107 -17.77 -12.37 -7.79
CA ASP A 107 -19.19 -12.37 -7.38
C ASP A 107 -19.41 -11.60 -6.05
N PHE A 108 -18.61 -10.56 -5.83
CA PHE A 108 -18.70 -9.77 -4.62
C PHE A 108 -18.78 -8.28 -4.97
N GLU A 109 -20.00 -7.84 -5.25
CA GLU A 109 -20.27 -6.45 -5.55
C GLU A 109 -20.12 -5.57 -4.31
N VAL A 110 -19.45 -4.43 -4.51
CA VAL A 110 -19.29 -3.40 -3.49
C VAL A 110 -19.64 -2.04 -4.09
N PRO A 111 -20.19 -1.11 -3.30
CA PRO A 111 -20.46 0.23 -3.79
C PRO A 111 -19.15 0.97 -4.12
N TYR A 112 -19.15 1.72 -5.22
CA TYR A 112 -18.10 2.64 -5.61
C TYR A 112 -18.56 4.08 -5.43
N ILE A 113 -17.74 4.87 -4.75
CA ILE A 113 -17.98 6.32 -4.61
C ILE A 113 -17.31 6.99 -5.79
N THR A 114 -18.08 7.43 -6.77
CA THR A 114 -17.64 7.84 -8.11
C THR A 114 -16.59 8.94 -8.17
N TYR A 115 -16.57 9.84 -7.18
CA TYR A 115 -15.58 10.93 -7.13
C TYR A 115 -14.26 10.56 -6.44
N ARG A 116 -14.17 9.35 -5.85
CA ARG A 116 -13.03 8.90 -5.06
C ARG A 116 -12.49 7.53 -5.50
N ASP A 117 -13.38 6.61 -5.87
CA ASP A 117 -13.04 5.21 -6.05
C ASP A 117 -12.76 4.87 -7.52
N THR A 118 -11.65 4.18 -7.77
CA THR A 118 -11.25 3.72 -9.08
C THR A 118 -11.02 2.22 -9.08
N ALA A 119 -11.65 1.49 -10.01
CA ALA A 119 -11.44 0.06 -10.20
C ALA A 119 -10.06 -0.18 -10.86
N LEU A 120 -9.08 -0.60 -10.07
CA LEU A 120 -7.70 -0.78 -10.53
C LEU A 120 -7.60 -1.80 -11.68
N SER A 121 -8.35 -2.89 -11.62
CA SER A 121 -8.32 -3.94 -12.64
C SER A 121 -8.84 -3.44 -14.00
N LYS A 122 -9.89 -2.64 -14.00
CA LYS A 122 -10.47 -2.08 -15.24
C LYS A 122 -9.53 -1.07 -15.89
N GLU A 123 -8.95 -0.18 -15.10
CA GLU A 123 -8.00 0.83 -15.58
C GLU A 123 -6.70 0.23 -16.14
N LEU A 124 -6.20 -0.87 -15.55
CA LEU A 124 -5.00 -1.55 -16.03
C LEU A 124 -5.23 -2.34 -17.33
N MET A 125 -6.48 -2.68 -17.66
CA MET A 125 -6.85 -3.32 -18.93
C MET A 125 -7.02 -2.34 -20.09
N LEU A 126 -7.03 -1.04 -19.83
CA LEU A 126 -7.02 -0.04 -20.87
C LEU A 126 -5.61 0.05 -21.47
N ASP A 127 -5.47 -0.20 -22.76
CA ASP A 127 -4.20 -0.16 -23.53
C ASP A 127 -3.49 1.20 -23.53
N GLU A 128 -4.06 2.18 -22.85
CA GLU A 128 -3.56 3.56 -22.79
C GLU A 128 -2.43 3.79 -21.79
N ILE A 129 -2.10 2.79 -20.97
CA ILE A 129 -1.07 2.92 -19.92
C ILE A 129 0.22 2.25 -20.35
N SER A 130 1.25 3.05 -20.67
CA SER A 130 2.58 2.57 -21.00
C SER A 130 3.13 1.63 -19.93
N ASP A 131 3.80 0.55 -20.34
CA ASP A 131 4.56 -0.35 -19.48
C ASP A 131 5.94 0.22 -19.10
N TYR A 132 6.44 1.17 -19.87
CA TYR A 132 7.69 1.86 -19.59
C TYR A 132 7.51 2.98 -18.55
N CYS A 133 8.29 2.93 -17.49
CA CYS A 133 8.36 3.96 -16.46
C CYS A 133 9.78 3.97 -15.86
N PRO A 134 10.58 4.97 -16.17
CA PRO A 134 11.90 5.10 -15.55
C PRO A 134 11.78 5.23 -14.03
N ALA A 135 12.79 4.74 -13.31
CA ALA A 135 12.84 4.91 -11.88
C ALA A 135 13.05 6.38 -11.52
N GLU A 136 12.36 6.84 -10.48
CA GLU A 136 12.59 8.17 -9.90
C GLU A 136 13.98 8.23 -9.26
N LYS A 137 14.64 9.38 -9.38
CA LYS A 137 15.91 9.62 -8.70
C LYS A 137 15.64 9.88 -7.22
N MET A 138 16.25 9.05 -6.37
CA MET A 138 16.08 9.11 -4.93
C MET A 138 17.40 9.40 -4.24
N ASP A 139 17.36 10.27 -3.24
CA ASP A 139 18.48 10.44 -2.33
C ASP A 139 18.51 9.28 -1.31
N ALA A 140 19.68 9.07 -0.69
CA ALA A 140 19.88 8.02 0.30
C ALA A 140 18.88 8.08 1.46
N GLU A 141 18.58 9.29 1.92
CA GLU A 141 17.69 9.57 3.04
C GLU A 141 16.23 9.80 2.63
N ASP A 142 15.91 9.72 1.35
CA ASP A 142 14.52 9.82 0.91
C ASP A 142 13.67 8.69 1.53
N PRO A 143 12.47 8.99 2.06
CA PRO A 143 11.54 8.01 2.59
C PRO A 143 11.18 6.94 1.56
N LEU A 144 11.23 5.66 1.97
CA LEU A 144 10.84 4.52 1.16
C LEU A 144 9.48 3.95 1.58
N PHE A 145 9.34 3.63 2.87
CA PHE A 145 8.07 3.16 3.43
C PHE A 145 7.97 3.43 4.94
N ILE A 146 6.75 3.32 5.46
CA ILE A 146 6.46 3.41 6.89
C ILE A 146 5.91 2.07 7.36
N MET A 147 6.52 1.50 8.41
CA MET A 147 6.04 0.30 9.07
C MET A 147 5.51 0.64 10.46
N TYR A 148 4.27 0.26 10.73
CA TYR A 148 3.66 0.48 12.03
C TYR A 148 3.83 -0.73 12.95
N THR A 149 4.29 -0.45 14.16
CA THR A 149 4.32 -1.43 15.27
C THR A 149 3.22 -1.13 16.28
N SER A 150 2.85 -2.13 17.09
CA SER A 150 1.77 -2.02 18.08
C SER A 150 2.05 -1.04 19.23
N GLY A 151 3.28 -0.58 19.37
CA GLY A 151 3.68 0.38 20.42
C GLY A 151 3.27 -0.04 21.84
N SER A 152 4.09 0.26 22.83
CA SER A 152 3.79 -0.01 24.26
C SER A 152 2.66 0.86 24.83
N THR A 153 2.28 1.94 24.12
CA THR A 153 1.29 2.94 24.58
C THR A 153 -0.10 2.77 23.95
N GLY A 154 -0.33 1.68 23.20
CA GLY A 154 -1.61 1.42 22.53
C GLY A 154 -1.82 2.15 21.20
N SER A 155 -1.13 3.27 20.95
CA SER A 155 -1.18 3.94 19.65
C SER A 155 -0.12 3.37 18.69
N PRO A 156 -0.45 3.19 17.40
CA PRO A 156 0.50 2.67 16.42
C PRO A 156 1.68 3.64 16.24
N LYS A 157 2.90 3.12 16.34
CA LYS A 157 4.13 3.90 16.08
C LYS A 157 4.65 3.57 14.69
N GLY A 158 4.75 4.60 13.84
CA GLY A 158 5.31 4.48 12.49
C GLY A 158 6.83 4.61 12.51
N THR A 159 7.52 3.56 12.05
CA THR A 159 8.96 3.59 11.80
C THR A 159 9.17 3.91 10.32
N LEU A 160 9.84 5.02 10.04
CA LEU A 160 10.22 5.43 8.70
C LEU A 160 11.49 4.72 8.27
N HIS A 161 11.44 4.06 7.11
CA HIS A 161 12.61 3.47 6.47
C HIS A 161 13.01 4.32 5.27
N THR A 162 14.30 4.66 5.19
CA THR A 162 14.88 5.41 4.07
C THR A 162 15.37 4.46 2.97
N THR A 163 15.53 5.00 1.77
CA THR A 163 15.89 4.23 0.57
C THR A 163 17.22 3.49 0.75
N ALA A 164 18.30 4.19 1.07
CA ALA A 164 19.61 3.55 1.26
C ALA A 164 19.69 2.78 2.58
N GLY A 165 19.11 3.31 3.67
CA GLY A 165 19.12 2.65 4.99
C GLY A 165 18.52 1.25 4.92
N TYR A 166 17.35 1.10 4.27
CA TYR A 166 16.73 -0.20 4.09
C TYR A 166 17.54 -1.12 3.17
N MET A 167 18.04 -0.61 2.05
CA MET A 167 18.82 -1.40 1.09
C MET A 167 20.13 -1.92 1.68
N VAL A 168 20.85 -1.08 2.42
CA VAL A 168 22.11 -1.48 3.09
C VAL A 168 21.82 -2.56 4.14
N TYR A 169 20.78 -2.37 4.94
CA TYR A 169 20.39 -3.36 5.96
C TYR A 169 20.02 -4.71 5.34
N THR A 170 19.16 -4.70 4.34
CA THR A 170 18.71 -5.94 3.69
C THR A 170 19.86 -6.65 2.96
N TYR A 171 20.71 -5.91 2.24
CA TYR A 171 21.90 -6.48 1.60
C TYR A 171 22.85 -7.13 2.63
N THR A 172 23.15 -6.42 3.72
CA THR A 172 24.05 -6.91 4.76
C THR A 172 23.50 -8.17 5.43
N THR A 173 22.19 -8.15 5.76
CA THR A 173 21.50 -9.31 6.33
C THR A 173 21.53 -10.50 5.38
N PHE A 174 21.22 -10.27 4.10
CA PHE A 174 21.17 -11.33 3.10
C PHE A 174 22.55 -11.95 2.88
N LYS A 175 23.57 -11.10 2.76
CA LYS A 175 24.94 -11.55 2.51
C LYS A 175 25.59 -12.25 3.70
N TYR A 176 25.44 -11.72 4.92
CA TYR A 176 26.21 -12.18 6.08
C TYR A 176 25.40 -13.05 7.06
N ILE A 177 24.09 -12.85 7.18
CA ILE A 177 23.27 -13.62 8.09
C ILE A 177 22.70 -14.87 7.40
N PHE A 178 22.14 -14.69 6.19
CA PHE A 178 21.67 -15.81 5.37
C PHE A 178 22.79 -16.49 4.57
N ASP A 179 23.96 -15.89 4.50
CA ASP A 179 25.13 -16.39 3.76
C ASP A 179 24.80 -16.74 2.29
N TYR A 180 23.92 -15.95 1.67
CA TYR A 180 23.43 -16.17 0.31
C TYR A 180 24.56 -16.24 -0.71
N LYS A 181 24.49 -17.23 -1.62
CA LYS A 181 25.33 -17.41 -2.80
C LYS A 181 24.50 -17.27 -4.06
N GLU A 182 25.14 -16.97 -5.20
CA GLU A 182 24.45 -16.75 -6.48
C GLU A 182 23.64 -17.99 -6.96
N ASP A 183 24.08 -19.19 -6.61
CA ASP A 183 23.42 -20.44 -6.98
C ASP A 183 22.32 -20.89 -6.01
N ASP A 184 22.10 -20.14 -4.92
CA ASP A 184 21.08 -20.47 -3.93
C ASP A 184 19.67 -20.17 -4.43
N ILE A 185 18.74 -21.05 -4.08
CA ILE A 185 17.30 -20.80 -4.23
C ILE A 185 16.76 -20.33 -2.90
N PHE A 186 16.44 -19.03 -2.81
CA PHE A 186 15.84 -18.44 -1.63
C PHE A 186 14.31 -18.46 -1.75
N PHE A 187 13.65 -19.02 -0.74
CA PHE A 187 12.20 -19.03 -0.61
C PHE A 187 11.79 -18.58 0.79
N CYS A 188 10.77 -17.70 0.89
CA CYS A 188 10.23 -17.18 2.14
C CYS A 188 8.70 -17.24 2.13
#